data_9892c1ab9146b2e50c4f416fd858abfc
#
_entry.id   9892c1ab9146b2e50c4f416fd858abfc
#
_cell.length_a   1.000
_cell.length_b   1.000
_cell.length_c   1.000
_cell.angle_alpha   90.00
_cell.angle_beta   90.00
_cell.angle_gamma   90.00
#
_symmetry.space_group_name_H-M   'P 1'
#
loop_
_entity.id
_entity.type
_entity.pdbx_description
1 polymer ?
#
loop_
_entity_poly.entity_id
_entity_poly.type
_entity_poly.pdbx_seq_one_letter_code
_entity_poly.pdbx_strand_id
1 'polypeptide(L)'
;IDLDEIITIFEEYQPEEDSRFRSIGNRIVENILDRAFKGGYNFILDGTFAGAKAINNVRRAIRHGYLVYIVVLIEDVEQAKEYTRIRKEKTKREIKDEAFDKTILGIRKNLKIIQSEFVDKGLPVAVKFIKKHWQNSTVSYKITWSNIDDLYKK
;
A
#
# COMPACT_ATOMS: atom_id res chain seq x y z
N ILE A 1 5.42 -10.00 -0.24
CA ILE A 1 6.61 -9.13 -0.37
C ILE A 1 6.30 -7.88 0.44
N ASP A 2 6.97 -7.73 1.56
CA ASP A 2 6.80 -6.63 2.51
C ASP A 2 8.15 -5.90 2.68
N LEU A 3 8.16 -4.60 2.38
CA LEU A 3 9.35 -3.77 2.52
C LEU A 3 9.77 -3.62 3.99
N ASP A 4 8.81 -3.50 4.91
CA ASP A 4 9.08 -3.32 6.33
C ASP A 4 9.76 -4.58 6.91
N GLU A 5 9.33 -5.79 6.49
CA GLU A 5 10.02 -7.04 6.85
C GLU A 5 11.43 -7.13 6.24
N ILE A 6 11.58 -6.75 4.97
CA ILE A 6 12.87 -6.82 4.28
C ILE A 6 13.92 -5.93 4.94
N ILE A 7 13.58 -4.73 5.37
CA ILE A 7 14.58 -3.84 5.99
C ILE A 7 14.99 -4.29 7.40
N THR A 8 14.15 -5.03 8.12
CA THR A 8 14.50 -5.55 9.45
C THR A 8 15.50 -6.72 9.43
N ILE A 9 15.79 -7.29 8.23
CA ILE A 9 16.79 -8.35 8.09
C ILE A 9 18.22 -7.81 8.21
N PHE A 10 18.44 -6.51 7.99
CA PHE A 10 19.76 -5.91 8.12
C PHE A 10 20.16 -5.81 9.60
N GLU A 11 21.32 -6.35 9.96
CA GLU A 11 21.84 -6.35 11.34
C GLU A 11 21.99 -4.93 11.89
N GLU A 12 22.35 -3.98 11.03
CA GLU A 12 22.54 -2.56 11.38
C GLU A 12 21.22 -1.75 11.39
N TYR A 13 20.09 -2.37 11.11
CA TYR A 13 18.83 -1.64 11.06
C TYR A 13 18.44 -1.07 12.43
N GLN A 14 18.22 0.24 12.45
CA GLN A 14 17.64 0.96 13.58
C GLN A 14 16.38 1.68 13.12
N PRO A 15 15.27 1.59 13.87
CA PRO A 15 13.99 2.22 13.47
C PRO A 15 14.10 3.73 13.25
N GLU A 16 15.01 4.41 13.93
CA GLU A 16 15.28 5.85 13.80
C GLU A 16 15.93 6.19 12.46
N GLU A 17 16.64 5.23 11.85
CA GLU A 17 17.30 5.34 10.55
C GLU A 17 16.50 4.70 9.40
N ASP A 18 15.22 4.42 9.60
CA ASP A 18 14.33 3.73 8.65
C ASP A 18 14.48 4.25 7.20
N SER A 19 14.58 5.55 7.01
CA SER A 19 14.70 6.16 5.68
C SER A 19 15.96 5.73 4.91
N ARG A 20 17.07 5.46 5.60
CA ARG A 20 18.34 4.98 5.03
C ARG A 20 18.18 3.59 4.44
N PHE A 21 17.54 2.70 5.17
CA PHE A 21 17.34 1.32 4.76
C PHE A 21 16.25 1.14 3.71
N ARG A 22 15.26 2.05 3.66
CA ARG A 22 14.18 2.01 2.65
C ARG A 22 14.68 2.09 1.21
N SER A 23 15.74 2.84 0.95
CA SER A 23 16.30 2.92 -0.41
C SER A 23 16.84 1.56 -0.86
N ILE A 24 17.58 0.88 0.02
CA ILE A 24 18.14 -0.45 -0.25
C ILE A 24 17.02 -1.49 -0.33
N GLY A 25 16.12 -1.49 0.65
CA GLY A 25 14.97 -2.39 0.68
C GLY A 25 14.10 -2.28 -0.57
N ASN A 26 13.85 -1.07 -1.06
CA ASN A 26 13.12 -0.88 -2.33
C ASN A 26 13.81 -1.51 -3.55
N ARG A 27 15.15 -1.53 -3.60
CA ARG A 27 15.88 -2.24 -4.66
C ARG A 27 15.72 -3.76 -4.55
N ILE A 28 15.72 -4.27 -3.32
CA ILE A 28 15.49 -5.70 -3.07
C ILE A 28 14.07 -6.08 -3.47
N VAL A 29 13.05 -5.30 -3.09
CA VAL A 29 11.66 -5.49 -3.54
C VAL A 29 11.57 -5.56 -5.06
N GLU A 30 12.20 -4.62 -5.79
CA GLU A 30 12.19 -4.63 -7.26
C GLU A 30 12.85 -5.91 -7.83
N ASN A 31 13.98 -6.35 -7.27
CA ASN A 31 14.63 -7.60 -7.69
C ASN A 31 13.76 -8.83 -7.42
N ILE A 32 13.06 -8.87 -6.29
CA ILE A 32 12.11 -9.96 -5.98
C ILE A 32 10.96 -9.93 -6.97
N LEU A 33 10.39 -8.77 -7.27
CA LEU A 33 9.32 -8.63 -8.26
C LEU A 33 9.78 -9.07 -9.66
N ASP A 34 10.98 -8.68 -10.09
CA ASP A 34 11.54 -9.12 -11.38
C ASP A 34 11.65 -10.64 -11.48
N ARG A 35 12.09 -11.29 -10.40
CA ARG A 35 12.15 -12.75 -10.32
C ARG A 35 10.76 -13.38 -10.31
N ALA A 36 9.82 -12.81 -9.56
CA ALA A 36 8.45 -13.29 -9.51
C ALA A 36 7.78 -13.23 -10.89
N PHE A 37 7.93 -12.11 -11.60
CA PHE A 37 7.41 -11.97 -12.96
C PHE A 37 8.06 -12.94 -13.95
N LYS A 38 9.38 -13.09 -13.91
CA LYS A 38 10.11 -14.04 -14.78
C LYS A 38 9.73 -15.50 -14.51
N GLY A 39 9.51 -15.83 -13.24
CA GLY A 39 9.16 -17.20 -12.82
C GLY A 39 7.67 -17.51 -12.90
N GLY A 40 6.80 -16.53 -13.22
CA GLY A 40 5.35 -16.72 -13.22
C GLY A 40 4.75 -16.99 -11.84
N TYR A 41 5.43 -16.56 -10.77
CA TYR A 41 4.97 -16.81 -9.39
C TYR A 41 3.86 -15.85 -8.98
N ASN A 42 2.81 -16.37 -8.36
CA ASN A 42 1.82 -15.53 -7.67
C ASN A 42 2.46 -14.89 -6.43
N PHE A 43 2.13 -13.65 -6.17
CA PHE A 43 2.66 -12.92 -5.00
C PHE A 43 1.66 -11.90 -4.46
N ILE A 44 1.84 -11.55 -3.20
CA ILE A 44 1.19 -10.42 -2.56
C ILE A 44 2.27 -9.37 -2.34
N LEU A 45 2.01 -8.12 -2.76
CA LEU A 45 2.86 -6.98 -2.49
C LEU A 45 2.16 -6.07 -1.48
N ASP A 46 2.70 -5.98 -0.27
CA ASP A 46 2.22 -5.03 0.74
C ASP A 46 2.87 -3.66 0.54
N GLY A 47 2.07 -2.61 0.74
CA GLY A 47 2.54 -1.25 0.62
C GLY A 47 1.41 -0.22 0.60
N THR A 48 1.78 1.06 0.67
CA THR A 48 0.82 2.17 0.75
C THR A 48 0.11 2.49 -0.55
N PHE A 49 0.57 1.96 -1.68
CA PHE A 49 0.04 2.28 -3.02
C PHE A 49 0.09 3.77 -3.41
N ALA A 50 0.88 4.60 -2.72
CA ALA A 50 0.91 6.05 -2.91
C ALA A 50 1.90 6.53 -3.99
N GLY A 51 2.97 5.80 -4.23
CA GLY A 51 4.04 6.18 -5.16
C GLY A 51 3.76 5.79 -6.61
N ALA A 52 4.47 6.42 -7.54
CA ALA A 52 4.39 6.10 -8.98
C ALA A 52 4.76 4.65 -9.31
N LYS A 53 5.63 4.03 -8.52
CA LYS A 53 6.01 2.62 -8.67
C LYS A 53 4.82 1.68 -8.58
N ALA A 54 3.81 1.98 -7.75
CA ALA A 54 2.63 1.15 -7.60
C ALA A 54 1.90 0.96 -8.95
N ILE A 55 1.65 2.05 -9.68
CA ILE A 55 1.03 2.00 -11.01
C ILE A 55 1.94 1.26 -12.01
N ASN A 56 3.25 1.53 -11.98
CA ASN A 56 4.18 0.84 -12.87
C ASN A 56 4.22 -0.67 -12.62
N ASN A 57 4.09 -1.12 -11.37
CA ASN A 57 4.03 -2.53 -11.03
C ASN A 57 2.73 -3.18 -11.54
N VAL A 58 1.58 -2.47 -11.48
CA VAL A 58 0.35 -2.95 -12.10
C VAL A 58 0.50 -3.08 -13.62
N ARG A 59 1.09 -2.08 -14.29
CA ARG A 59 1.37 -2.15 -15.75
C ARG A 59 2.28 -3.33 -16.09
N ARG A 60 3.30 -3.59 -15.26
CA ARG A 60 4.20 -4.73 -15.43
C ARG A 60 3.45 -6.05 -15.27
N ALA A 61 2.63 -6.19 -14.22
CA ALA A 61 1.83 -7.37 -13.98
C ALA A 61 0.92 -7.69 -15.17
N ILE A 62 0.19 -6.70 -15.69
CA ILE A 62 -0.66 -6.87 -16.88
C ILE A 62 0.16 -7.31 -18.10
N ARG A 63 1.32 -6.71 -18.35
CA ARG A 63 2.21 -7.13 -19.47
C ARG A 63 2.72 -8.55 -19.35
N HIS A 64 2.83 -9.05 -18.12
CA HIS A 64 3.20 -10.45 -17.84
C HIS A 64 2.00 -11.41 -17.76
N GLY A 65 0.79 -10.95 -18.10
CA GLY A 65 -0.42 -11.78 -18.14
C GLY A 65 -1.04 -12.07 -16.78
N TYR A 66 -0.73 -11.30 -15.74
CA TYR A 66 -1.32 -11.48 -14.41
C TYR A 66 -2.72 -10.91 -14.32
N LEU A 67 -3.57 -11.59 -13.55
CA LEU A 67 -4.75 -10.99 -12.94
C LEU A 67 -4.31 -10.21 -11.71
N VAL A 68 -4.62 -8.92 -11.66
CA VAL A 68 -4.25 -8.05 -10.54
C VAL A 68 -5.46 -7.81 -9.63
N TYR A 69 -5.28 -8.05 -8.34
CA TYR A 69 -6.30 -7.80 -7.34
C TYR A 69 -5.77 -6.80 -6.32
N ILE A 70 -6.38 -5.63 -6.25
CA ILE A 70 -6.00 -4.55 -5.34
C ILE A 70 -6.98 -4.52 -4.18
N VAL A 71 -6.50 -4.76 -2.97
CA VAL A 71 -7.28 -4.63 -1.74
C VAL A 71 -6.91 -3.32 -1.07
N VAL A 72 -7.89 -2.43 -0.90
CA VAL A 72 -7.71 -1.14 -0.24
C VAL A 72 -8.38 -1.19 1.12
N LEU A 73 -7.57 -1.12 2.17
CA LEU A 73 -8.08 -0.99 3.54
C LEU A 73 -8.37 0.48 3.82
N ILE A 74 -9.60 0.77 4.20
CA ILE A 74 -10.07 2.12 4.50
C ILE A 74 -10.26 2.24 6.00
N GLU A 75 -9.66 3.27 6.58
CA GLU A 75 -9.85 3.69 7.96
C GLU A 75 -10.17 5.19 7.98
N ASP A 76 -10.78 5.66 9.05
CA ASP A 76 -10.88 7.09 9.33
C ASP A 76 -9.49 7.71 9.41
N VAL A 77 -9.32 8.90 8.80
CA VAL A 77 -8.00 9.55 8.67
C VAL A 77 -7.41 9.91 10.03
N GLU A 78 -8.23 10.45 10.93
CA GLU A 78 -7.76 10.84 12.26
C GLU A 78 -7.42 9.59 13.10
N GLN A 79 -8.24 8.55 12.98
CA GLN A 79 -7.96 7.27 13.63
C GLN A 79 -6.69 6.62 13.08
N ALA A 80 -6.45 6.70 11.78
CA ALA A 80 -5.23 6.18 11.17
C ALA A 80 -3.99 6.98 11.61
N LYS A 81 -4.09 8.30 11.76
CA LYS A 81 -3.03 9.14 12.34
C LYS A 81 -2.74 8.75 13.79
N GLU A 82 -3.77 8.53 14.59
CA GLU A 82 -3.60 8.09 15.98
C GLU A 82 -2.88 6.75 16.06
N TYR A 83 -3.21 5.79 15.18
CA TYR A 83 -2.47 4.53 15.12
C TYR A 83 -1.00 4.72 14.76
N THR A 84 -0.65 5.67 13.90
CA THR A 84 0.76 5.96 13.61
C THR A 84 1.50 6.53 14.83
N ARG A 85 0.82 7.34 15.66
CA ARG A 85 1.38 7.86 16.92
C ARG A 85 1.61 6.74 17.95
N ILE A 86 0.61 5.88 18.17
CA ILE A 86 0.73 4.73 19.07
C ILE A 86 1.84 3.78 18.58
N ARG A 87 1.92 3.55 17.27
CA ARG A 87 2.97 2.72 16.68
C ARG A 87 4.36 3.32 16.89
N LYS A 88 4.51 4.65 16.81
CA LYS A 88 5.78 5.35 17.11
C LYS A 88 6.30 5.03 18.53
N GLU A 89 5.42 5.03 19.52
CA GLU A 89 5.80 4.71 20.90
C GLU A 89 6.39 3.30 21.03
N LYS A 90 5.79 2.33 20.30
CA LYS A 90 6.20 0.92 20.34
C LYS A 90 7.43 0.62 19.48
N THR A 91 7.49 1.20 18.29
CA THR A 91 8.48 0.81 17.26
C THR A 91 9.58 1.86 17.05
N LYS A 92 9.50 3.03 17.71
CA LYS A 92 10.41 4.17 17.54
C LYS A 92 10.41 4.78 16.13
N ARG A 93 9.58 4.26 15.24
CA ARG A 93 9.43 4.77 13.87
C ARG A 93 8.42 5.90 13.82
N GLU A 94 8.84 7.05 13.33
CA GLU A 94 8.00 8.23 13.18
C GLU A 94 7.49 8.43 11.75
N ILE A 95 6.20 8.71 11.62
CA ILE A 95 5.59 9.20 10.37
C ILE A 95 5.03 10.59 10.65
N LYS A 96 5.60 11.61 10.02
CA LYS A 96 5.12 12.99 10.16
C LYS A 96 3.75 13.15 9.52
N ASP A 97 2.87 13.97 10.10
CA ASP A 97 1.50 14.20 9.61
C ASP A 97 1.47 14.66 8.14
N GLU A 98 2.40 15.53 7.73
CA GLU A 98 2.52 15.97 6.33
C GLU A 98 2.84 14.82 5.36
N ALA A 99 3.71 13.90 5.78
CA ALA A 99 4.04 12.71 4.98
C ALA A 99 2.85 11.76 4.90
N PHE A 100 2.07 11.65 5.99
CA PHE A 100 0.83 10.89 6.01
C PHE A 100 -0.20 11.47 5.04
N ASP A 101 -0.49 12.78 5.12
CA ASP A 101 -1.45 13.45 4.22
C ASP A 101 -1.03 13.33 2.75
N LYS A 102 0.26 13.49 2.45
CA LYS A 102 0.81 13.28 1.11
C LYS A 102 0.61 11.86 0.62
N THR A 103 0.74 10.88 1.50
CA THR A 103 0.48 9.46 1.19
C THR A 103 -0.97 9.24 0.82
N ILE A 104 -1.92 9.77 1.60
CA ILE A 104 -3.37 9.68 1.30
C ILE A 104 -3.70 10.28 -0.08
N LEU A 105 -3.16 11.46 -0.38
CA LEU A 105 -3.35 12.10 -1.70
C LEU A 105 -2.77 11.23 -2.83
N GLY A 106 -1.62 10.61 -2.60
CA GLY A 106 -0.99 9.70 -3.56
C GLY A 106 -1.84 8.45 -3.82
N ILE A 107 -2.39 7.84 -2.78
CA ILE A 107 -3.30 6.68 -2.89
C ILE A 107 -4.52 7.06 -3.75
N ARG A 108 -5.20 8.17 -3.42
CA ARG A 108 -6.38 8.64 -4.18
C ARG A 108 -6.06 8.86 -5.65
N LYS A 109 -4.94 9.53 -5.93
CA LYS A 109 -4.47 9.75 -7.31
C LYS A 109 -4.26 8.44 -8.04
N ASN A 110 -3.57 7.49 -7.42
CA ASN A 110 -3.25 6.22 -8.05
C ASN A 110 -4.50 5.36 -8.27
N LEU A 111 -5.46 5.36 -7.34
CA LEU A 111 -6.73 4.64 -7.52
C LEU A 111 -7.55 5.20 -8.69
N LYS A 112 -7.56 6.53 -8.91
CA LYS A 112 -8.19 7.14 -10.09
C LYS A 112 -7.52 6.69 -11.39
N ILE A 113 -6.18 6.57 -11.39
CA ILE A 113 -5.43 6.03 -12.53
C ILE A 113 -5.80 4.57 -12.77
N ILE A 114 -5.89 3.74 -11.70
CA ILE A 114 -6.32 2.35 -11.83
C ILE A 114 -7.71 2.26 -12.43
N GLN A 115 -8.65 3.08 -11.96
CA GLN A 115 -9.99 3.11 -12.52
C GLN A 115 -9.97 3.41 -14.03
N SER A 116 -9.38 4.54 -14.43
CA SER A 116 -9.44 5.03 -15.81
C SER A 116 -8.55 4.25 -16.79
N GLU A 117 -7.36 3.81 -16.36
CA GLU A 117 -6.43 3.11 -17.27
C GLU A 117 -6.70 1.61 -17.39
N PHE A 118 -7.32 0.98 -16.38
CA PHE A 118 -7.43 -0.47 -16.34
C PHE A 118 -8.86 -0.96 -16.18
N VAL A 119 -9.57 -0.54 -15.12
CA VAL A 119 -10.92 -1.06 -14.83
C VAL A 119 -11.92 -0.64 -15.91
N ASP A 120 -11.97 0.64 -16.25
CA ASP A 120 -12.91 1.17 -17.27
C ASP A 120 -12.61 0.62 -18.67
N LYS A 121 -11.39 0.11 -18.90
CA LYS A 121 -10.99 -0.53 -20.16
C LYS A 121 -11.15 -2.05 -20.16
N GLY A 122 -11.70 -2.62 -19.10
CA GLY A 122 -11.91 -4.06 -18.99
C GLY A 122 -10.62 -4.88 -18.89
N LEU A 123 -9.49 -4.26 -18.49
CA LEU A 123 -8.25 -4.99 -18.25
C LEU A 123 -8.37 -5.86 -17.00
N PRO A 124 -7.53 -6.91 -16.85
CA PRO A 124 -7.64 -7.87 -15.75
C PRO A 124 -7.16 -7.30 -14.41
N VAL A 125 -7.80 -6.22 -13.96
CA VAL A 125 -7.57 -5.55 -12.68
C VAL A 125 -8.88 -5.43 -11.93
N ALA A 126 -8.91 -5.93 -10.69
CA ALA A 126 -10.03 -5.78 -9.79
C ALA A 126 -9.61 -4.98 -8.56
N VAL A 127 -10.47 -4.09 -8.08
CA VAL A 127 -10.25 -3.29 -6.88
C VAL A 127 -11.34 -3.60 -5.86
N LYS A 128 -10.95 -3.88 -4.62
CA LYS A 128 -11.86 -4.11 -3.51
C LYS A 128 -11.55 -3.17 -2.37
N PHE A 129 -12.60 -2.51 -1.87
CA PHE A 129 -12.50 -1.63 -0.71
C PHE A 129 -13.01 -2.35 0.52
N ILE A 130 -12.23 -2.35 1.59
CA ILE A 130 -12.60 -2.92 2.88
C ILE A 130 -12.58 -1.81 3.91
N LYS A 131 -13.74 -1.40 4.39
CA LYS A 131 -13.84 -0.43 5.48
C LYS A 131 -13.71 -1.14 6.81
N LYS A 132 -12.75 -0.70 7.60
CA LYS A 132 -12.51 -1.18 8.95
C LYS A 132 -13.31 -0.34 9.94
N HIS A 133 -14.08 -0.99 10.79
CA HIS A 133 -14.80 -0.35 11.87
C HIS A 133 -14.31 -0.90 13.22
N TRP A 134 -13.84 -0.03 14.07
CA TRP A 134 -13.53 -0.36 15.45
C TRP A 134 -14.75 -0.05 16.32
N GLN A 135 -15.32 -1.05 16.95
CA GLN A 135 -16.28 -0.88 18.03
C GLN A 135 -15.93 -1.89 19.15
N ASN A 136 -15.68 -1.37 20.35
CA ASN A 136 -15.46 -2.19 21.57
C ASN A 136 -14.42 -3.31 21.39
N SER A 137 -13.24 -2.98 20.87
CA SER A 137 -12.16 -3.92 20.61
C SER A 137 -12.45 -4.99 19.53
N THR A 138 -13.59 -4.93 18.87
CA THR A 138 -13.97 -5.84 17.79
C THR A 138 -13.81 -5.13 16.45
N VAL A 139 -13.11 -5.77 15.50
CA VAL A 139 -12.97 -5.27 14.15
C VAL A 139 -14.05 -5.89 13.29
N SER A 140 -14.97 -5.08 12.78
CA SER A 140 -15.90 -5.51 11.74
C SER A 140 -15.46 -4.96 10.37
N TYR A 141 -15.68 -5.74 9.33
CA TYR A 141 -15.32 -5.37 7.96
C TYR A 141 -16.60 -5.26 7.13
N LYS A 142 -16.80 -4.10 6.52
CA LYS A 142 -17.84 -3.94 5.51
C LYS A 142 -17.16 -3.75 4.15
N ILE A 143 -17.47 -4.63 3.20
CA ILE A 143 -17.06 -4.46 1.82
C ILE A 143 -18.02 -3.44 1.21
N THR A 144 -17.50 -2.28 0.84
CA THR A 144 -18.27 -1.26 0.14
C THR A 144 -17.62 -0.94 -1.18
N TRP A 145 -18.41 -0.94 -2.24
CA TRP A 145 -18.08 -0.21 -3.46
C TRP A 145 -18.39 1.25 -3.15
N SER A 146 -17.41 2.00 -2.67
CA SER A 146 -17.55 3.44 -2.56
C SER A 146 -16.91 4.09 -3.77
N ASN A 147 -17.49 5.20 -4.19
CA ASN A 147 -16.84 6.09 -5.14
C ASN A 147 -15.44 6.44 -4.58
N ILE A 148 -14.39 6.35 -5.41
CA ILE A 148 -13.02 6.69 -5.03
C ILE A 148 -12.96 8.11 -4.43
N ASP A 149 -13.86 9.01 -4.85
CA ASP A 149 -13.97 10.37 -4.32
C ASP A 149 -14.50 10.42 -2.87
N ASP A 150 -15.19 9.36 -2.41
CA ASP A 150 -15.67 9.24 -1.02
C ASP A 150 -14.60 8.66 -0.08
N LEU A 151 -13.52 8.14 -0.63
CA LEU A 151 -12.36 7.73 0.13
C LEU A 151 -11.72 8.95 0.78
N TYR A 152 -11.66 8.96 2.10
CA TYR A 152 -11.01 10.02 2.87
C TYR A 152 -11.69 11.39 2.79
N LYS A 153 -13.02 11.46 2.60
CA LYS A 153 -13.77 12.67 2.96
C LYS A 153 -13.65 12.90 4.47
N LYS A 154 -13.26 14.14 4.83
CA LYS A 154 -13.29 14.60 6.22
C LYS A 154 -14.71 14.68 6.72
#